data_c49f502ccb46382991b03228535a4a5c
#
_entry.id   c49f502ccb46382991b03228535a4a5c
#
_cell.length_a   1.000
_cell.length_b   1.000
_cell.length_c   1.000
_cell.angle_alpha   90.00
_cell.angle_beta   90.00
_cell.angle_gamma   90.00
#
_symmetry.space_group_name_H-M   'P 1'
#
loop_
_entity.id
_entity.type
_entity.pdbx_description
1 polymer ?
#
loop_
_entity_poly.entity_id
_entity_poly.type
_entity_poly.pdbx_seq_one_letter_code
_entity_poly.pdbx_strand_id
1 'polypeptide(L)'
;MANQNLLTYGFNVSQIKQDYYSPSLVLSGTTSPTESIYCFLAQVLPWTDDNNPDTPIQTQKYIKSVFNAMFVAKKISTNNITPVAQRIDWTANTNYAYYRDDVDMFARSNSTGLLVKNFYVKNRYDQVFKCLANNNGGSSNTEPFFQPGTYNTNQVFTSGPDGYKWKYIYTIDIGTKTKFMDQTWMPVPVGTQTPNASTTAGSGSIDAIILTNGGTKYETSNTTITITGDGSGATANLTISGEVITDVNIFNPGSNYTSATVSITSANTQASNATAYAPVSPVGGHGYDPVSELGCNHIMYTVEFNSAETLNGVEYIPTDIDYRQVGLLINPMSSDTYPAFANGSIYDLSTQITVASGFGVYVPDETVTQTDINAASATFGQVIFTGTVLSFNTSTNVIKLINTSGTITTSASIQGQTSGTTRTLLASTSPKFMKFSGYISYIQNRSAVQRSADGIEQFKFVLGY
;
A
#
# COMPACT_ATOMS: atom_id res chain seq x y z
N MET A 1 0.47 -28.95 25.35
CA MET A 1 1.48 -28.75 24.27
C MET A 1 1.14 -27.44 23.59
N ALA A 2 2.09 -26.52 23.50
CA ALA A 2 1.87 -25.30 22.74
C ALA A 2 1.72 -25.68 21.25
N ASN A 3 0.69 -25.19 20.59
CA ASN A 3 0.52 -25.39 19.16
C ASN A 3 1.68 -24.72 18.43
N GLN A 4 2.51 -25.52 17.74
CA GLN A 4 3.57 -25.02 16.88
C GLN A 4 2.99 -24.83 15.48
N ASN A 5 2.44 -23.65 15.22
CA ASN A 5 1.93 -23.25 13.92
C ASN A 5 2.65 -21.99 13.42
N LEU A 6 2.84 -21.91 12.13
CA LEU A 6 3.47 -20.79 11.45
C LEU A 6 2.51 -20.24 10.38
N LEU A 7 2.17 -18.97 10.50
CA LEU A 7 1.57 -18.23 9.40
C LEU A 7 2.71 -17.71 8.49
N THR A 8 2.83 -18.27 7.31
CA THR A 8 3.94 -17.96 6.41
C THR A 8 3.76 -16.58 5.74
N TYR A 9 4.86 -15.94 5.33
CA TYR A 9 4.80 -14.71 4.54
C TYR A 9 4.01 -14.88 3.24
N GLY A 10 3.92 -16.09 2.70
CA GLY A 10 3.08 -16.41 1.54
C GLY A 10 1.60 -16.11 1.75
N PHE A 11 1.11 -16.19 2.99
CA PHE A 11 -0.25 -15.75 3.31
C PHE A 11 -0.41 -14.23 3.10
N ASN A 12 0.52 -13.42 3.63
CA ASN A 12 0.48 -11.97 3.49
C ASN A 12 0.57 -11.55 2.01
N VAL A 13 1.47 -12.18 1.24
CA VAL A 13 1.57 -11.97 -0.21
C VAL A 13 0.27 -12.31 -0.93
N SER A 14 -0.38 -13.41 -0.54
CA SER A 14 -1.68 -13.81 -1.11
C SER A 14 -2.77 -12.78 -0.82
N GLN A 15 -2.85 -12.27 0.43
CA GLN A 15 -3.81 -11.22 0.81
C GLN A 15 -3.56 -9.93 0.02
N ILE A 16 -2.31 -9.48 -0.08
CA ILE A 16 -1.93 -8.30 -0.85
C ILE A 16 -2.34 -8.43 -2.31
N LYS A 17 -2.08 -9.58 -2.93
CA LYS A 17 -2.49 -9.82 -4.32
C LYS A 17 -4.01 -9.86 -4.48
N GLN A 18 -4.72 -10.46 -3.51
CA GLN A 18 -6.17 -10.44 -3.49
C GLN A 18 -6.71 -9.01 -3.42
N ASP A 19 -6.22 -8.19 -2.50
CA ASP A 19 -6.66 -6.79 -2.36
C ASP A 19 -6.29 -5.94 -3.58
N TYR A 20 -5.14 -6.22 -4.21
CA TYR A 20 -4.74 -5.54 -5.44
C TYR A 20 -5.69 -5.83 -6.60
N TYR A 21 -6.12 -7.09 -6.75
CA TYR A 21 -6.98 -7.51 -7.86
C TYR A 21 -8.48 -7.33 -7.59
N SER A 22 -8.91 -7.39 -6.32
CA SER A 22 -10.32 -7.41 -5.92
C SER A 22 -11.15 -6.24 -6.50
N PRO A 23 -10.67 -4.98 -6.52
CA PRO A 23 -11.43 -3.88 -7.10
C PRO A 23 -11.58 -3.94 -8.64
N SER A 24 -10.79 -4.77 -9.32
CA SER A 24 -10.88 -4.95 -10.77
C SER A 24 -11.66 -6.19 -11.17
N LEU A 25 -11.86 -7.15 -10.25
CA LEU A 25 -12.60 -8.37 -10.52
C LEU A 25 -14.10 -8.08 -10.62
N VAL A 26 -14.70 -8.64 -11.66
CA VAL A 26 -16.15 -8.56 -11.88
C VAL A 26 -16.71 -9.98 -11.77
N LEU A 27 -17.67 -10.17 -10.87
CA LEU A 27 -18.34 -11.46 -10.74
C LEU A 27 -19.10 -11.81 -12.04
N SER A 28 -19.08 -13.07 -12.43
CA SER A 28 -19.82 -13.54 -13.59
C SER A 28 -21.31 -13.18 -13.48
N GLY A 29 -21.82 -12.49 -14.49
CA GLY A 29 -23.20 -12.00 -14.51
C GLY A 29 -23.46 -10.66 -13.83
N THR A 30 -22.41 -9.97 -13.35
CA THR A 30 -22.52 -8.61 -12.81
C THR A 30 -21.69 -7.63 -13.63
N THR A 31 -22.03 -6.34 -13.57
CA THR A 31 -21.24 -5.24 -14.17
C THR A 31 -20.43 -4.49 -13.13
N SER A 32 -20.55 -4.85 -11.87
CA SER A 32 -19.86 -4.21 -10.75
C SER A 32 -18.64 -5.00 -10.31
N PRO A 33 -17.55 -4.34 -9.89
CA PRO A 33 -16.39 -5.01 -9.33
C PRO A 33 -16.78 -5.78 -8.05
N THR A 34 -15.97 -6.78 -7.69
CA THR A 34 -16.16 -7.58 -6.47
C THR A 34 -16.06 -6.73 -5.22
N GLU A 35 -15.23 -5.69 -5.26
CA GLU A 35 -15.09 -4.74 -4.16
C GLU A 35 -15.02 -3.30 -4.67
N SER A 36 -15.56 -2.40 -3.89
CA SER A 36 -15.42 -0.96 -4.08
C SER A 36 -14.82 -0.32 -2.83
N ILE A 37 -13.73 0.41 -3.01
CA ILE A 37 -12.99 1.05 -1.92
C ILE A 37 -13.11 2.56 -2.10
N TYR A 38 -13.47 3.23 -1.02
CA TYR A 38 -13.63 4.68 -0.97
C TYR A 38 -12.77 5.29 0.13
N CYS A 39 -12.11 6.39 -0.17
CA CYS A 39 -11.60 7.28 0.85
C CYS A 39 -12.71 8.26 1.25
N PHE A 40 -12.96 8.39 2.55
CA PHE A 40 -13.92 9.36 3.08
C PHE A 40 -13.24 10.45 3.89
N LEU A 41 -13.88 11.64 3.93
CA LEU A 41 -13.56 12.71 4.85
C LEU A 41 -14.73 12.88 5.82
N ALA A 42 -14.39 13.15 7.08
CA ALA A 42 -15.37 13.25 8.15
C ALA A 42 -14.90 14.22 9.25
N GLN A 43 -15.77 14.44 10.24
CA GLN A 43 -15.52 15.21 11.45
C GLN A 43 -15.11 16.66 11.17
N VAL A 44 -16.10 17.54 11.09
CA VAL A 44 -15.85 18.99 10.96
C VAL A 44 -15.72 19.67 12.32
N LEU A 45 -16.46 19.19 13.34
CA LEU A 45 -16.40 19.74 14.69
C LEU A 45 -15.03 19.53 15.33
N PRO A 46 -14.51 20.51 16.10
CA PRO A 46 -13.26 20.41 16.82
C PRO A 46 -13.19 19.20 17.76
N TRP A 47 -12.00 18.63 17.90
CA TRP A 47 -11.69 17.73 18.99
C TRP A 47 -11.61 18.52 20.30
N THR A 48 -11.59 17.83 21.43
CA THR A 48 -11.31 18.47 22.73
C THR A 48 -9.93 19.14 22.72
N ASP A 49 -8.98 18.53 22.03
CA ASP A 49 -7.66 19.11 21.71
C ASP A 49 -7.33 18.82 20.24
N ASP A 50 -7.46 19.82 19.38
CA ASP A 50 -7.19 19.70 17.93
C ASP A 50 -5.68 19.46 17.63
N ASN A 51 -4.78 19.78 18.54
CA ASN A 51 -3.35 19.52 18.36
C ASN A 51 -2.96 18.08 18.70
N ASN A 52 -3.77 17.41 19.52
CA ASN A 52 -3.54 16.04 19.95
C ASN A 52 -4.87 15.25 19.90
N PRO A 53 -5.38 14.93 18.71
CA PRO A 53 -6.64 14.23 18.54
C PRO A 53 -6.60 12.84 19.15
N ASP A 54 -7.71 12.41 19.73
CA ASP A 54 -7.86 11.09 20.32
C ASP A 54 -7.57 9.97 19.31
N THR A 55 -6.95 8.89 19.77
CA THR A 55 -6.75 7.69 18.95
C THR A 55 -8.12 7.06 18.63
N PRO A 56 -8.37 6.67 17.37
CA PRO A 56 -9.59 5.96 17.00
C PRO A 56 -9.78 4.67 17.79
N ILE A 57 -11.02 4.38 18.19
CA ILE A 57 -11.37 3.18 18.95
C ILE A 57 -12.36 2.28 18.20
N GLN A 58 -12.22 0.96 18.36
CA GLN A 58 -13.08 -0.03 17.71
C GLN A 58 -14.36 -0.31 18.51
N THR A 59 -15.17 0.71 18.78
CA THR A 59 -16.49 0.48 19.38
C THR A 59 -17.60 0.75 18.38
N GLN A 60 -18.71 0.02 18.48
CA GLN A 60 -19.84 0.22 17.57
C GLN A 60 -20.40 1.66 17.64
N LYS A 61 -20.37 2.27 18.83
CA LYS A 61 -20.80 3.66 19.01
C LYS A 61 -19.88 4.61 18.24
N TYR A 62 -18.56 4.42 18.34
CA TYR A 62 -17.58 5.25 17.64
C TYR A 62 -17.67 5.06 16.12
N ILE A 63 -17.73 3.84 15.63
CA ILE A 63 -17.89 3.56 14.20
C ILE A 63 -19.17 4.21 13.64
N LYS A 64 -20.30 4.13 14.36
CA LYS A 64 -21.54 4.80 13.97
C LYS A 64 -21.42 6.33 13.98
N SER A 65 -20.66 6.91 14.91
CA SER A 65 -20.41 8.36 14.92
C SER A 65 -19.57 8.78 13.71
N VAL A 66 -18.57 7.99 13.29
CA VAL A 66 -17.81 8.25 12.07
C VAL A 66 -18.72 8.24 10.83
N PHE A 67 -19.57 7.24 10.67
CA PHE A 67 -20.54 7.22 9.56
C PHE A 67 -21.45 8.45 9.54
N ASN A 68 -21.89 8.93 10.70
CA ASN A 68 -22.73 10.13 10.78
C ASN A 68 -21.99 11.42 10.44
N ALA A 69 -20.68 11.45 10.68
CA ALA A 69 -19.83 12.60 10.44
C ALA A 69 -19.24 12.64 9.03
N MET A 70 -19.36 11.56 8.24
CA MET A 70 -18.89 11.53 6.85
C MET A 70 -19.67 12.53 6.00
N PHE A 71 -18.96 13.31 5.17
CA PHE A 71 -19.60 14.24 4.24
C PHE A 71 -19.26 14.00 2.78
N VAL A 72 -18.20 13.27 2.50
CA VAL A 72 -17.79 12.90 1.14
C VAL A 72 -17.08 11.56 1.13
N ALA A 73 -17.23 10.81 0.04
CA ALA A 73 -16.42 9.64 -0.25
C ALA A 73 -16.00 9.63 -1.73
N LYS A 74 -14.72 9.41 -1.98
CA LYS A 74 -14.15 9.30 -3.32
C LYS A 74 -13.60 7.90 -3.56
N LYS A 75 -13.98 7.31 -4.71
CA LYS A 75 -13.54 5.97 -5.08
C LYS A 75 -12.05 5.91 -5.33
N ILE A 76 -11.41 4.88 -4.79
CA ILE A 76 -10.03 4.54 -5.10
C ILE A 76 -10.07 3.58 -6.29
N SER A 77 -9.53 4.03 -7.43
CA SER A 77 -9.44 3.20 -8.63
C SER A 77 -8.29 2.20 -8.52
N THR A 78 -8.34 1.13 -9.32
CA THR A 78 -7.28 0.10 -9.37
C THR A 78 -5.90 0.67 -9.68
N ASN A 79 -5.82 1.75 -10.47
CA ASN A 79 -4.56 2.43 -10.78
C ASN A 79 -3.99 3.24 -9.59
N ASN A 80 -4.69 3.28 -8.48
CA ASN A 80 -4.31 3.97 -7.25
C ASN A 80 -4.03 3.00 -6.10
N ILE A 81 -3.78 1.74 -6.42
CA ILE A 81 -3.47 0.66 -5.47
C ILE A 81 -2.22 -0.05 -5.95
N THR A 82 -1.27 -0.29 -5.05
CA THR A 82 -0.06 -1.06 -5.37
C THR A 82 0.53 -1.72 -4.13
N PRO A 83 1.08 -2.94 -4.23
CA PRO A 83 1.94 -3.48 -3.20
C PRO A 83 3.17 -2.60 -3.02
N VAL A 84 3.64 -2.50 -1.78
CA VAL A 84 4.87 -1.76 -1.47
C VAL A 84 5.82 -2.60 -0.63
N ALA A 85 7.12 -2.38 -0.88
CA ALA A 85 8.20 -2.91 -0.07
C ALA A 85 8.92 -1.76 0.64
N GLN A 86 9.68 -2.10 1.69
CA GLN A 86 10.54 -1.12 2.35
C GLN A 86 11.51 -0.52 1.33
N ARG A 87 11.60 0.81 1.30
CA ARG A 87 12.59 1.51 0.47
C ARG A 87 13.96 1.44 1.11
N ILE A 88 14.90 0.83 0.42
CA ILE A 88 16.30 0.74 0.82
C ILE A 88 17.13 1.32 -0.32
N ASP A 89 17.56 2.57 -0.18
CA ASP A 89 18.42 3.21 -1.18
C ASP A 89 19.84 2.69 -1.02
N TRP A 90 20.50 2.39 -2.15
CA TRP A 90 21.89 2.01 -2.13
C TRP A 90 22.77 3.17 -1.64
N THR A 91 23.70 2.86 -0.75
CA THR A 91 24.69 3.81 -0.24
C THR A 91 26.07 3.16 -0.22
N ALA A 92 27.09 3.92 -0.58
CA ALA A 92 28.49 3.45 -0.53
C ALA A 92 28.93 3.15 0.91
N ASN A 93 29.93 2.30 1.07
CA ASN A 93 30.48 1.86 2.35
C ASN A 93 29.48 1.12 3.26
N THR A 94 28.41 0.60 2.69
CA THR A 94 27.38 -0.15 3.42
C THR A 94 27.52 -1.64 3.19
N ASN A 95 27.34 -2.43 4.25
CA ASN A 95 27.27 -3.87 4.18
C ASN A 95 25.81 -4.29 3.99
N TYR A 96 25.50 -4.96 2.89
CA TYR A 96 24.19 -5.52 2.59
C TYR A 96 24.18 -7.03 2.85
N ALA A 97 23.08 -7.54 3.36
CA ALA A 97 22.88 -8.97 3.46
C ALA A 97 22.70 -9.57 2.06
N TYR A 98 23.17 -10.77 1.85
CA TYR A 98 22.88 -11.52 0.63
C TYR A 98 21.71 -12.48 0.85
N TYR A 99 21.03 -12.83 -0.24
CA TYR A 99 19.95 -13.80 -0.22
C TYR A 99 20.44 -15.18 0.22
N ARG A 100 19.66 -15.80 1.11
CA ARG A 100 19.84 -17.19 1.56
C ARG A 100 18.47 -17.88 1.57
N ASP A 101 18.41 -19.10 1.08
CA ASP A 101 17.22 -19.94 1.05
C ASP A 101 17.00 -20.72 2.36
N ASP A 102 18.03 -20.81 3.21
CA ASP A 102 18.02 -21.50 4.49
C ASP A 102 17.79 -20.55 5.71
N VAL A 103 17.51 -19.27 5.48
CA VAL A 103 17.30 -18.25 6.52
C VAL A 103 16.07 -17.43 6.21
N ASP A 104 15.32 -17.05 7.23
CA ASP A 104 14.25 -16.09 7.09
C ASP A 104 14.79 -14.70 6.69
N MET A 105 14.65 -14.37 5.41
CA MET A 105 15.07 -13.10 4.84
C MET A 105 14.04 -11.99 5.08
N PHE A 106 12.82 -12.34 5.48
CA PHE A 106 11.70 -11.40 5.63
C PHE A 106 11.40 -11.06 7.08
N ALA A 107 12.24 -11.52 8.02
CA ALA A 107 12.13 -11.18 9.44
C ALA A 107 12.08 -9.66 9.63
N ARG A 108 11.14 -9.19 10.44
CA ARG A 108 10.90 -7.79 10.71
C ARG A 108 11.15 -7.43 12.16
N SER A 109 11.57 -6.21 12.39
CA SER A 109 11.72 -5.64 13.73
C SER A 109 10.35 -5.47 14.39
N ASN A 110 10.19 -5.98 15.60
CA ASN A 110 8.96 -5.81 16.40
C ASN A 110 8.66 -4.35 16.75
N SER A 111 9.68 -3.48 16.76
CA SER A 111 9.52 -2.07 17.11
C SER A 111 9.19 -1.17 15.92
N THR A 112 9.70 -1.50 14.72
CA THR A 112 9.55 -0.65 13.53
C THR A 112 8.71 -1.28 12.42
N GLY A 113 8.48 -2.59 12.46
CA GLY A 113 7.83 -3.34 11.37
C GLY A 113 8.68 -3.46 10.09
N LEU A 114 9.89 -2.89 10.09
CA LEU A 114 10.78 -2.90 8.93
C LEU A 114 11.66 -4.15 8.90
N LEU A 115 12.18 -4.50 7.72
CA LEU A 115 13.08 -5.65 7.54
C LEU A 115 14.33 -5.51 8.40
N VAL A 116 14.71 -6.62 9.04
CA VAL A 116 15.97 -6.71 9.81
C VAL A 116 17.18 -6.82 8.88
N LYS A 117 17.00 -7.43 7.70
CA LYS A 117 18.08 -7.65 6.73
C LYS A 117 17.86 -6.83 5.47
N ASN A 118 18.82 -5.98 5.12
CA ASN A 118 18.83 -5.22 3.88
C ASN A 118 19.47 -6.07 2.78
N PHE A 119 18.69 -6.91 2.10
CA PHE A 119 19.17 -7.84 1.08
C PHE A 119 18.80 -7.43 -0.36
N TYR A 120 18.17 -6.29 -0.52
CA TYR A 120 17.91 -5.63 -1.79
C TYR A 120 18.11 -4.12 -1.65
N VAL A 121 18.32 -3.45 -2.77
CA VAL A 121 18.51 -1.99 -2.80
C VAL A 121 17.85 -1.39 -4.03
N LYS A 122 17.51 -0.11 -3.93
CA LYS A 122 17.15 0.74 -5.07
C LYS A 122 18.32 1.68 -5.37
N ASN A 123 18.77 1.74 -6.62
CA ASN A 123 19.80 2.67 -7.04
C ASN A 123 19.22 4.07 -7.37
N ARG A 124 20.09 5.03 -7.74
CA ARG A 124 19.69 6.41 -8.12
C ARG A 124 18.81 6.49 -9.37
N TYR A 125 18.79 5.44 -10.19
CA TYR A 125 18.00 5.35 -11.42
C TYR A 125 16.67 4.62 -11.21
N ASP A 126 16.25 4.45 -9.96
CA ASP A 126 15.03 3.75 -9.56
C ASP A 126 14.99 2.27 -9.99
N GLN A 127 16.17 1.67 -10.19
CA GLN A 127 16.31 0.25 -10.45
C GLN A 127 16.48 -0.51 -9.14
N VAL A 128 15.77 -1.62 -8.99
CA VAL A 128 15.81 -2.48 -7.79
C VAL A 128 16.66 -3.70 -8.06
N PHE A 129 17.58 -3.96 -7.15
CA PHE A 129 18.52 -5.08 -7.19
C PHE A 129 18.45 -5.89 -5.92
N LYS A 130 18.54 -7.21 -6.06
CA LYS A 130 18.71 -8.16 -4.97
C LYS A 130 20.17 -8.56 -4.83
N CYS A 131 20.69 -8.55 -3.62
CA CYS A 131 22.05 -8.97 -3.33
C CYS A 131 22.12 -10.51 -3.29
N LEU A 132 22.92 -11.11 -4.14
CA LEU A 132 23.16 -12.56 -4.19
C LEU A 132 24.49 -12.95 -3.55
N ALA A 133 25.47 -12.03 -3.49
CA ALA A 133 26.72 -12.22 -2.76
C ALA A 133 27.28 -10.87 -2.31
N ASN A 134 27.87 -10.82 -1.13
CA ASN A 134 28.37 -9.60 -0.50
C ASN A 134 29.87 -9.64 -0.15
N ASN A 135 30.62 -10.43 -0.88
CA ASN A 135 32.08 -10.57 -0.66
C ASN A 135 32.43 -10.82 0.83
N ASN A 136 31.82 -11.85 1.42
CA ASN A 136 32.04 -12.27 2.82
C ASN A 136 31.82 -11.14 3.85
N GLY A 137 30.84 -10.26 3.62
CA GLY A 137 30.49 -9.18 4.52
C GLY A 137 31.32 -7.91 4.31
N GLY A 138 31.99 -7.78 3.18
CA GLY A 138 32.64 -6.54 2.77
C GLY A 138 31.64 -5.40 2.54
N SER A 139 32.13 -4.16 2.50
CA SER A 139 31.29 -2.99 2.17
C SER A 139 31.10 -2.87 0.67
N SER A 140 29.87 -2.56 0.24
CA SER A 140 29.56 -2.22 -1.15
C SER A 140 30.03 -0.79 -1.44
N ASN A 141 30.83 -0.63 -2.50
CA ASN A 141 31.40 0.64 -2.92
C ASN A 141 31.07 1.00 -4.36
N THR A 142 30.50 0.08 -5.11
CA THR A 142 30.09 0.29 -6.49
C THR A 142 28.59 0.11 -6.62
N GLU A 143 27.90 1.18 -7.03
CA GLU A 143 26.44 1.14 -7.20
C GLU A 143 26.04 0.19 -8.32
N PRO A 144 25.13 -0.78 -8.08
CA PRO A 144 24.65 -1.65 -9.14
C PRO A 144 23.86 -0.85 -10.18
N PHE A 145 24.08 -1.19 -11.45
CA PHE A 145 23.41 -0.52 -12.56
C PHE A 145 23.08 -1.52 -13.67
N PHE A 146 21.86 -1.47 -14.16
CA PHE A 146 21.40 -2.21 -15.32
C PHE A 146 21.20 -1.26 -16.51
N GLN A 147 21.89 -1.53 -17.62
CA GLN A 147 21.71 -0.79 -18.86
C GLN A 147 20.78 -1.57 -19.80
N PRO A 148 19.56 -1.12 -20.05
CA PRO A 148 18.64 -1.78 -20.97
C PRO A 148 19.24 -1.94 -22.37
N GLY A 149 19.06 -3.14 -22.97
CA GLY A 149 19.56 -3.43 -24.32
C GLY A 149 21.03 -3.87 -24.40
N THR A 150 21.82 -3.72 -23.35
CA THR A 150 23.23 -4.13 -23.31
C THR A 150 23.42 -5.47 -22.62
N TYR A 151 22.59 -5.75 -21.60
CA TYR A 151 22.65 -6.95 -20.79
C TYR A 151 21.34 -7.73 -20.84
N ASN A 152 21.43 -9.03 -20.76
CA ASN A 152 20.28 -9.87 -20.50
C ASN A 152 19.83 -9.64 -19.05
N THR A 153 18.55 -9.40 -18.83
CA THR A 153 17.97 -9.19 -17.49
C THR A 153 18.14 -10.38 -16.55
N ASN A 154 18.45 -11.56 -17.10
CA ASN A 154 18.75 -12.75 -16.32
C ASN A 154 20.17 -12.77 -15.72
N GLN A 155 21.02 -11.84 -16.11
CA GLN A 155 22.39 -11.83 -15.61
C GLN A 155 22.48 -11.37 -14.16
N VAL A 156 23.34 -12.04 -13.42
CA VAL A 156 23.88 -11.56 -12.16
C VAL A 156 25.02 -10.60 -12.47
N PHE A 157 24.93 -9.40 -11.94
CA PHE A 157 25.95 -8.38 -12.14
C PHE A 157 26.96 -8.43 -11.00
N THR A 158 28.24 -8.48 -11.32
CA THR A 158 29.30 -8.18 -10.35
C THR A 158 29.53 -6.67 -10.38
N SER A 159 29.31 -6.01 -9.28
CA SER A 159 29.54 -4.57 -9.17
C SER A 159 31.00 -4.30 -8.82
N GLY A 160 31.82 -4.06 -9.85
CA GLY A 160 33.17 -3.56 -9.68
C GLY A 160 34.10 -4.42 -8.78
N PRO A 161 35.12 -3.78 -8.19
CA PRO A 161 36.14 -4.48 -7.40
C PRO A 161 35.68 -4.85 -5.98
N ASP A 162 34.48 -4.43 -5.55
CA ASP A 162 33.96 -4.74 -4.22
C ASP A 162 33.43 -6.19 -4.09
N GLY A 163 33.35 -6.94 -5.20
CA GLY A 163 32.97 -8.35 -5.21
C GLY A 163 31.49 -8.64 -4.91
N TYR A 164 30.65 -7.64 -4.86
CA TYR A 164 29.21 -7.83 -4.73
C TYR A 164 28.62 -8.41 -6.00
N LYS A 165 27.64 -9.33 -5.85
CA LYS A 165 26.84 -9.87 -6.95
C LYS A 165 25.40 -9.47 -6.76
N TRP A 166 24.88 -8.73 -7.75
CA TRP A 166 23.54 -8.19 -7.74
C TRP A 166 22.70 -8.78 -8.85
N LYS A 167 21.43 -9.07 -8.55
CA LYS A 167 20.42 -9.45 -9.55
C LYS A 167 19.48 -8.28 -9.76
N TYR A 168 19.34 -7.81 -11.00
CA TYR A 168 18.30 -6.85 -11.36
C TYR A 168 16.92 -7.48 -11.22
N ILE A 169 15.99 -6.78 -10.60
CA ILE A 169 14.62 -7.25 -10.39
C ILE A 169 13.65 -6.44 -11.27
N TYR A 170 13.56 -5.12 -11.11
CA TYR A 170 12.73 -4.23 -11.91
C TYR A 170 13.18 -2.79 -11.82
N THR A 171 12.58 -1.94 -12.67
CA THR A 171 12.73 -0.47 -12.61
C THR A 171 11.39 0.15 -12.26
N ILE A 172 11.38 1.10 -11.33
CA ILE A 172 10.20 1.87 -10.96
C ILE A 172 10.02 2.97 -11.99
N ASP A 173 8.89 2.97 -12.69
CA ASP A 173 8.57 4.03 -13.65
C ASP A 173 8.21 5.34 -12.94
N ILE A 174 8.37 6.48 -13.65
CA ILE A 174 8.19 7.81 -13.06
C ILE A 174 6.76 8.07 -12.58
N GLY A 175 5.75 7.55 -13.26
CA GLY A 175 4.35 7.71 -12.87
C GLY A 175 4.04 6.96 -11.58
N THR A 176 4.47 5.71 -11.48
CA THR A 176 4.36 4.88 -10.27
C THR A 176 5.15 5.47 -9.10
N LYS A 177 6.38 5.95 -9.37
CA LYS A 177 7.20 6.63 -8.39
C LYS A 177 6.49 7.83 -7.77
N THR A 178 5.95 8.72 -8.58
CA THR A 178 5.28 9.94 -8.12
C THR A 178 4.07 9.62 -7.23
N LYS A 179 3.31 8.60 -7.59
CA LYS A 179 2.11 8.20 -6.86
C LYS A 179 2.41 7.48 -5.53
N PHE A 180 3.35 6.53 -5.54
CA PHE A 180 3.45 5.50 -4.51
C PHE A 180 4.78 5.47 -3.76
N MET A 181 5.78 6.21 -4.19
CA MET A 181 7.05 6.26 -3.44
C MET A 181 6.99 7.32 -2.35
N ASP A 182 7.53 6.99 -1.19
CA ASP A 182 7.79 7.92 -0.11
C ASP A 182 9.18 7.67 0.52
N GLN A 183 9.42 8.15 1.73
CA GLN A 183 10.70 7.96 2.43
C GLN A 183 10.91 6.53 2.92
N THR A 184 9.83 5.80 3.21
CA THR A 184 9.86 4.45 3.83
C THR A 184 9.50 3.35 2.83
N TRP A 185 8.64 3.65 1.87
CA TRP A 185 8.04 2.66 0.98
C TRP A 185 8.35 2.92 -0.49
N MET A 186 8.54 1.86 -1.24
CA MET A 186 8.65 1.87 -2.70
C MET A 186 7.64 0.91 -3.34
N PRO A 187 7.04 1.28 -4.48
CA PRO A 187 6.07 0.43 -5.17
C PRO A 187 6.73 -0.81 -5.76
N VAL A 188 5.98 -1.92 -5.73
CA VAL A 188 6.40 -3.19 -6.29
C VAL A 188 5.39 -3.64 -7.33
N PRO A 189 5.83 -3.96 -8.56
CA PRO A 189 4.95 -4.40 -9.62
C PRO A 189 4.36 -5.79 -9.32
N VAL A 190 3.08 -5.99 -9.66
CA VAL A 190 2.39 -7.28 -9.53
C VAL A 190 2.47 -8.05 -10.83
N GLY A 191 2.73 -9.35 -10.72
CA GLY A 191 2.90 -10.25 -11.86
C GLY A 191 4.35 -10.40 -12.30
N THR A 192 4.57 -11.17 -13.37
CA THR A 192 5.88 -11.38 -13.99
C THR A 192 6.30 -10.11 -14.73
N GLN A 193 6.97 -9.21 -14.05
CA GLN A 193 7.27 -7.88 -14.58
C GLN A 193 8.58 -7.79 -15.33
N THR A 194 9.45 -8.75 -15.14
CA THR A 194 10.59 -8.78 -16.01
C THR A 194 10.19 -9.53 -17.26
N PRO A 195 10.24 -8.89 -18.44
CA PRO A 195 10.14 -9.58 -19.72
C PRO A 195 11.12 -10.74 -19.80
N ASN A 196 11.89 -10.96 -18.76
CA ASN A 196 13.00 -11.84 -18.65
C ASN A 196 13.22 -12.38 -17.23
N ALA A 197 12.19 -12.42 -16.39
CA ALA A 197 12.15 -13.48 -15.41
C ALA A 197 12.37 -14.73 -16.25
N SER A 198 13.54 -15.27 -16.15
CA SER A 198 14.00 -16.29 -17.05
C SER A 198 12.96 -17.39 -17.16
N THR A 199 12.23 -17.42 -18.27
CA THR A 199 11.47 -18.60 -18.67
C THR A 199 12.40 -19.79 -18.90
N THR A 200 13.71 -19.58 -18.90
CA THR A 200 14.79 -20.57 -19.09
C THR A 200 15.52 -20.91 -17.80
N ALA A 201 15.61 -20.02 -16.80
CA ALA A 201 16.02 -20.45 -15.48
C ALA A 201 14.74 -20.87 -14.76
N GLY A 202 14.38 -22.12 -14.84
CA GLY A 202 13.26 -22.69 -14.11
C GLY A 202 13.38 -22.45 -12.62
N SER A 203 12.31 -22.72 -11.88
CA SER A 203 12.36 -22.78 -10.41
C SER A 203 13.61 -23.52 -9.99
N GLY A 204 14.32 -23.02 -8.99
CA GLY A 204 15.48 -23.70 -8.46
C GLY A 204 16.74 -23.57 -9.33
N SER A 205 17.06 -22.39 -9.86
CA SER A 205 18.37 -22.09 -10.44
C SER A 205 19.38 -21.74 -9.34
N ILE A 206 20.66 -21.96 -9.63
CA ILE A 206 21.78 -21.53 -8.79
C ILE A 206 22.42 -20.30 -9.46
N ASP A 207 21.95 -19.10 -9.06
CA ASP A 207 22.37 -17.86 -9.71
C ASP A 207 23.70 -17.30 -9.15
N ALA A 208 24.07 -17.71 -7.94
CA ALA A 208 25.34 -17.34 -7.32
C ALA A 208 25.82 -18.46 -6.39
N ILE A 209 27.12 -18.55 -6.19
CA ILE A 209 27.75 -19.37 -5.15
C ILE A 209 28.50 -18.45 -4.21
N ILE A 210 28.26 -18.63 -2.93
CA ILE A 210 28.88 -17.85 -1.86
C ILE A 210 30.11 -18.59 -1.39
N LEU A 211 31.27 -18.02 -1.64
CA LEU A 211 32.53 -18.55 -1.12
C LEU A 211 32.61 -18.16 0.38
N THR A 212 32.55 -19.16 1.25
CA THR A 212 32.63 -18.94 2.70
C THR A 212 34.03 -19.01 3.24
N ASN A 213 34.91 -19.77 2.56
CA ASN A 213 36.35 -19.84 2.82
C ASN A 213 37.09 -20.16 1.51
N GLY A 214 38.06 -19.35 1.14
CA GLY A 214 38.87 -19.55 -0.07
C GLY A 214 39.88 -20.67 0.03
N GLY A 215 40.14 -21.16 1.23
CA GLY A 215 41.12 -22.23 1.49
C GLY A 215 42.57 -21.83 1.19
N THR A 216 43.43 -22.82 1.06
CA THR A 216 44.86 -22.64 0.78
C THR A 216 45.39 -23.73 -0.13
N LYS A 217 46.47 -23.44 -0.85
CA LYS A 217 47.18 -24.39 -1.71
C LYS A 217 46.40 -24.89 -2.93
N TYR A 218 45.42 -24.08 -3.40
CA TYR A 218 44.67 -24.36 -4.61
C TYR A 218 45.37 -23.81 -5.85
N GLU A 219 45.29 -24.56 -6.93
CA GLU A 219 45.87 -24.19 -8.24
C GLU A 219 44.82 -24.37 -9.34
N THR A 220 44.77 -23.46 -10.29
CA THR A 220 43.76 -23.46 -11.36
C THR A 220 43.82 -24.72 -12.24
N SER A 221 45.01 -25.28 -12.42
CA SER A 221 45.21 -26.42 -13.31
C SER A 221 44.69 -27.75 -12.75
N ASN A 222 44.50 -27.84 -11.44
CA ASN A 222 44.20 -29.12 -10.77
C ASN A 222 43.03 -29.03 -9.79
N THR A 223 42.30 -27.89 -9.76
CA THR A 223 41.17 -27.68 -8.88
C THR A 223 39.88 -27.66 -9.69
N THR A 224 38.86 -28.37 -9.20
CA THR A 224 37.55 -28.47 -9.82
C THR A 224 36.46 -28.13 -8.80
N ILE A 225 35.37 -27.54 -9.27
CA ILE A 225 34.14 -27.32 -8.51
C ILE A 225 33.01 -28.16 -9.09
N THR A 226 32.29 -28.83 -8.22
CA THR A 226 31.13 -29.65 -8.60
C THR A 226 29.91 -29.19 -7.78
N ILE A 227 28.80 -29.01 -8.46
CA ILE A 227 27.50 -28.69 -7.86
C ILE A 227 26.65 -29.95 -7.95
N THR A 228 26.18 -30.44 -6.82
CA THR A 228 25.34 -31.64 -6.72
C THR A 228 24.02 -31.29 -6.00
N GLY A 229 22.97 -31.98 -6.36
CA GLY A 229 21.63 -31.77 -5.77
C GLY A 229 20.56 -32.58 -6.50
N ASP A 230 19.33 -32.29 -6.28
CA ASP A 230 18.17 -32.93 -6.91
C ASP A 230 17.79 -32.30 -8.27
N GLY A 231 18.35 -31.12 -8.59
CA GLY A 231 18.24 -30.48 -9.91
C GLY A 231 19.37 -30.92 -10.87
N SER A 232 19.53 -30.20 -11.98
CA SER A 232 20.54 -30.52 -12.99
C SER A 232 21.06 -29.29 -13.75
N GLY A 233 22.25 -29.46 -14.35
CA GLY A 233 22.82 -28.52 -15.32
C GLY A 233 23.58 -27.34 -14.73
N ALA A 234 23.64 -27.15 -13.41
CA ALA A 234 24.41 -26.06 -12.82
C ALA A 234 25.90 -26.34 -12.98
N THR A 235 26.64 -25.35 -13.48
CA THR A 235 28.12 -25.40 -13.63
C THR A 235 28.74 -24.06 -13.23
N ALA A 236 29.95 -24.13 -12.68
CA ALA A 236 30.68 -22.96 -12.22
C ALA A 236 32.16 -23.06 -12.49
N ASN A 237 32.84 -21.92 -12.50
CA ASN A 237 34.29 -21.79 -12.62
C ASN A 237 34.86 -21.10 -11.38
N LEU A 238 36.10 -21.49 -11.02
CA LEU A 238 36.83 -20.90 -9.89
C LEU A 238 37.78 -19.81 -10.38
N THR A 239 37.88 -18.72 -9.65
CA THR A 239 38.98 -17.77 -9.76
C THR A 239 39.94 -18.01 -8.60
N ILE A 240 41.19 -18.29 -8.91
CA ILE A 240 42.25 -18.59 -7.92
C ILE A 240 43.37 -17.58 -8.07
N SER A 241 43.80 -16.98 -6.97
CA SER A 241 44.89 -16.04 -6.91
C SER A 241 45.72 -16.28 -5.65
N GLY A 242 47.06 -16.39 -5.79
CA GLY A 242 47.92 -16.65 -4.65
C GLY A 242 47.61 -17.96 -3.92
N GLU A 243 47.28 -19.01 -4.65
CA GLU A 243 46.91 -20.33 -4.11
C GLU A 243 45.62 -20.33 -3.24
N VAL A 244 44.80 -19.28 -3.34
CA VAL A 244 43.54 -19.14 -2.64
C VAL A 244 42.43 -18.96 -3.67
N ILE A 245 41.27 -19.59 -3.44
CA ILE A 245 40.08 -19.35 -4.24
C ILE A 245 39.53 -18.00 -3.83
N THR A 246 39.37 -17.07 -4.76
CA THR A 246 38.94 -15.70 -4.52
C THR A 246 37.52 -15.44 -4.99
N ASP A 247 37.01 -16.21 -5.97
CA ASP A 247 35.63 -16.06 -6.45
C ASP A 247 35.15 -17.37 -7.11
N VAL A 248 33.82 -17.52 -7.16
CA VAL A 248 33.13 -18.60 -7.87
C VAL A 248 32.13 -17.98 -8.83
N ASN A 249 32.33 -18.22 -10.12
CA ASN A 249 31.46 -17.66 -11.16
C ASN A 249 30.56 -18.73 -11.77
N ILE A 250 29.25 -18.54 -11.75
CA ILE A 250 28.28 -19.41 -12.40
C ILE A 250 28.41 -19.29 -13.91
N PHE A 251 28.60 -20.41 -14.59
CA PHE A 251 28.58 -20.49 -16.04
C PHE A 251 27.22 -20.89 -16.59
N ASN A 252 26.57 -21.88 -15.93
CA ASN A 252 25.19 -22.25 -16.18
C ASN A 252 24.46 -22.37 -14.83
N PRO A 253 23.35 -21.69 -14.64
CA PRO A 253 22.59 -21.73 -13.37
C PRO A 253 21.84 -23.05 -13.12
N GLY A 254 21.66 -23.88 -14.15
CA GLY A 254 20.85 -25.10 -14.05
C GLY A 254 19.39 -24.84 -13.73
N SER A 255 18.68 -25.88 -13.32
CA SER A 255 17.26 -25.77 -12.94
C SER A 255 16.77 -26.94 -12.07
N ASN A 256 15.58 -26.76 -11.48
CA ASN A 256 14.85 -27.76 -10.69
C ASN A 256 15.56 -28.21 -9.41
N TYR A 257 16.50 -27.42 -8.88
CA TYR A 257 17.06 -27.69 -7.56
C TYR A 257 16.05 -27.29 -6.48
N THR A 258 15.89 -28.12 -5.47
CA THR A 258 15.31 -27.76 -4.18
C THR A 258 16.37 -27.72 -3.09
N SER A 259 17.51 -28.38 -3.35
CA SER A 259 18.71 -28.31 -2.53
C SER A 259 19.95 -28.49 -3.40
N ALA A 260 21.04 -27.80 -3.03
CA ALA A 260 22.30 -27.95 -3.71
C ALA A 260 23.48 -27.93 -2.74
N THR A 261 24.51 -28.70 -3.05
CA THR A 261 25.78 -28.71 -2.32
C THR A 261 26.92 -28.44 -3.28
N VAL A 262 27.92 -27.75 -2.78
CA VAL A 262 29.15 -27.44 -3.53
C VAL A 262 30.30 -28.24 -2.97
N SER A 263 31.00 -28.94 -3.85
CA SER A 263 32.25 -29.63 -3.53
C SER A 263 33.39 -29.02 -4.34
N ILE A 264 34.47 -28.65 -3.67
CA ILE A 264 35.71 -28.15 -4.29
C ILE A 264 36.79 -29.16 -4.01
N THR A 265 37.35 -29.70 -5.08
CA THR A 265 38.38 -30.75 -5.00
C THR A 265 39.64 -30.32 -5.76
N SER A 266 40.80 -30.70 -5.25
CA SER A 266 42.10 -30.46 -5.90
C SER A 266 42.93 -31.72 -5.93
N ALA A 267 43.69 -31.90 -6.99
CA ALA A 267 44.69 -32.94 -7.06
C ALA A 267 45.93 -32.65 -6.17
N ASN A 268 46.09 -31.41 -5.72
CA ASN A 268 47.08 -31.07 -4.71
C ASN A 268 46.63 -31.54 -3.34
N THR A 269 47.29 -32.51 -2.76
CA THR A 269 46.96 -33.10 -1.46
C THR A 269 47.15 -32.16 -0.27
N GLN A 270 47.84 -31.03 -0.47
CA GLN A 270 47.99 -29.98 0.54
C GLN A 270 46.86 -28.90 0.46
N ALA A 271 46.05 -28.90 -0.60
CA ALA A 271 44.93 -28.01 -0.74
C ALA A 271 43.85 -28.35 0.31
N SER A 272 43.37 -27.34 1.04
CA SER A 272 42.44 -27.58 2.14
C SER A 272 41.59 -26.37 2.47
N ASN A 273 40.47 -26.66 3.17
CA ASN A 273 39.59 -25.69 3.83
C ASN A 273 38.77 -24.77 2.91
N ALA A 274 38.70 -24.98 1.60
CA ALA A 274 37.78 -24.24 0.78
C ALA A 274 36.34 -24.71 1.04
N THR A 275 35.46 -23.76 1.31
CA THR A 275 34.03 -24.03 1.52
C THR A 275 33.17 -22.99 0.79
N ALA A 276 32.07 -23.47 0.25
CA ALA A 276 31.13 -22.62 -0.46
C ALA A 276 29.69 -23.08 -0.23
N TYR A 277 28.76 -22.18 -0.42
CA TYR A 277 27.32 -22.40 -0.30
C TYR A 277 26.62 -21.99 -1.60
N ALA A 278 25.68 -22.80 -2.05
CA ALA A 278 24.91 -22.56 -3.26
C ALA A 278 23.43 -22.31 -2.87
N PRO A 279 22.99 -21.06 -2.69
CA PRO A 279 21.59 -20.76 -2.46
C PRO A 279 20.76 -21.08 -3.70
N VAL A 280 19.62 -21.74 -3.48
CA VAL A 280 18.65 -22.05 -4.53
C VAL A 280 17.72 -20.88 -4.71
N SER A 281 17.45 -20.48 -5.95
CA SER A 281 16.53 -19.39 -6.26
C SER A 281 15.08 -19.71 -5.83
N PRO A 282 14.23 -18.70 -5.56
CA PRO A 282 12.83 -18.92 -5.25
C PRO A 282 12.07 -19.52 -6.44
N VAL A 283 10.86 -20.00 -6.18
CA VAL A 283 9.98 -20.56 -7.21
C VAL A 283 9.77 -19.55 -8.35
N GLY A 284 10.04 -19.99 -9.58
CA GLY A 284 10.02 -19.14 -10.77
C GLY A 284 11.34 -18.44 -11.08
N GLY A 285 12.33 -18.49 -10.18
CA GLY A 285 13.61 -17.82 -10.31
C GLY A 285 13.59 -16.37 -9.78
N HIS A 286 14.76 -15.79 -9.60
CA HIS A 286 14.90 -14.40 -9.16
C HIS A 286 14.29 -13.40 -10.16
N GLY A 287 13.42 -12.49 -9.69
CA GLY A 287 12.73 -11.49 -10.48
C GLY A 287 11.40 -11.97 -11.08
N TYR A 288 11.03 -13.24 -10.89
CA TYR A 288 9.77 -13.77 -11.41
C TYR A 288 8.54 -13.14 -10.74
N ASP A 289 8.53 -13.05 -9.44
CA ASP A 289 7.46 -12.47 -8.64
C ASP A 289 8.03 -11.45 -7.63
N PRO A 290 8.18 -10.19 -8.01
CA PRO A 290 8.78 -9.17 -7.15
C PRO A 290 8.08 -8.99 -5.81
N VAL A 291 6.75 -9.17 -5.76
CA VAL A 291 5.96 -9.06 -4.52
C VAL A 291 6.39 -10.10 -3.50
N SER A 292 6.50 -11.36 -3.92
CA SER A 292 7.00 -12.46 -3.08
C SER A 292 8.48 -12.32 -2.79
N GLU A 293 9.26 -11.91 -3.79
CA GLU A 293 10.72 -11.90 -3.71
C GLU A 293 11.28 -10.84 -2.78
N LEU A 294 10.59 -9.69 -2.66
CA LEU A 294 10.94 -8.62 -1.72
C LEU A 294 10.21 -8.74 -0.38
N GLY A 295 9.40 -9.79 -0.18
CA GLY A 295 8.66 -10.03 1.06
C GLY A 295 7.67 -8.91 1.35
N CYS A 296 6.90 -8.49 0.34
CA CYS A 296 5.89 -7.46 0.53
C CYS A 296 4.83 -7.95 1.53
N ASN A 297 4.57 -7.15 2.53
CA ASN A 297 3.48 -7.35 3.49
C ASN A 297 2.65 -6.08 3.68
N HIS A 298 2.80 -5.11 2.78
CA HIS A 298 2.05 -3.85 2.79
C HIS A 298 1.49 -3.55 1.41
N ILE A 299 0.31 -2.90 1.42
CA ILE A 299 -0.34 -2.35 0.23
C ILE A 299 -0.56 -0.86 0.43
N MET A 300 -0.35 -0.06 -0.61
CA MET A 300 -0.57 1.38 -0.58
C MET A 300 -1.75 1.75 -1.45
N TYR A 301 -2.65 2.54 -0.87
CA TYR A 301 -3.77 3.19 -1.56
C TYR A 301 -3.47 4.67 -1.67
N THR A 302 -3.71 5.25 -2.83
CA THR A 302 -3.58 6.70 -3.04
C THR A 302 -4.90 7.29 -3.50
N VAL A 303 -5.23 8.47 -3.03
CA VAL A 303 -6.39 9.22 -3.48
C VAL A 303 -6.08 10.71 -3.42
N GLU A 304 -6.61 11.45 -4.38
CA GLU A 304 -6.44 12.88 -4.49
C GLU A 304 -7.80 13.55 -4.52
N PHE A 305 -8.01 14.56 -3.69
CA PHE A 305 -9.18 15.43 -3.73
C PHE A 305 -8.74 16.80 -4.26
N ASN A 306 -9.34 17.22 -5.35
CA ASN A 306 -9.13 18.55 -5.88
C ASN A 306 -9.98 19.59 -5.13
N SER A 307 -9.63 20.86 -5.22
CA SER A 307 -10.29 21.96 -4.53
C SER A 307 -11.80 21.98 -4.78
N ALA A 308 -12.20 21.87 -6.03
CA ALA A 308 -13.61 21.82 -6.45
C ALA A 308 -13.87 20.48 -7.14
N GLU A 309 -14.17 19.44 -6.36
CA GLU A 309 -14.65 18.18 -6.93
C GLU A 309 -16.08 18.40 -7.45
N THR A 310 -16.20 18.46 -8.77
CA THR A 310 -17.51 18.63 -9.42
C THR A 310 -17.82 17.41 -10.29
N LEU A 311 -19.07 16.99 -10.26
CA LEU A 311 -19.64 16.05 -11.22
C LEU A 311 -20.82 16.72 -11.91
N ASN A 312 -20.78 16.86 -13.25
CA ASN A 312 -21.79 17.56 -14.03
C ASN A 312 -22.07 19.00 -13.56
N GLY A 313 -21.05 19.70 -13.07
CA GLY A 313 -21.16 21.08 -12.59
C GLY A 313 -21.76 21.24 -11.19
N VAL A 314 -22.00 20.14 -10.47
CA VAL A 314 -22.43 20.16 -9.07
C VAL A 314 -21.22 20.01 -8.17
N GLU A 315 -21.04 20.91 -7.22
CA GLU A 315 -20.00 20.82 -6.21
C GLU A 315 -20.36 19.73 -5.20
N TYR A 316 -19.48 18.74 -5.05
CA TYR A 316 -19.64 17.66 -4.08
C TYR A 316 -18.99 17.96 -2.75
N ILE A 317 -17.82 18.59 -2.76
CA ILE A 317 -17.07 18.89 -1.56
C ILE A 317 -16.96 20.39 -1.40
N PRO A 318 -17.58 20.99 -0.40
CA PRO A 318 -17.44 22.41 -0.15
C PRO A 318 -15.97 22.75 0.18
N THR A 319 -15.54 23.91 -0.26
CA THR A 319 -14.29 24.57 0.17
C THR A 319 -14.56 25.41 1.44
N ASP A 320 -13.51 25.89 2.06
CA ASP A 320 -13.53 26.69 3.28
C ASP A 320 -14.20 25.98 4.48
N ILE A 321 -14.04 24.66 4.52
CA ILE A 321 -14.41 23.81 5.65
C ILE A 321 -13.18 23.12 6.22
N ASP A 322 -13.21 22.85 7.50
CA ASP A 322 -12.25 21.99 8.16
C ASP A 322 -12.72 20.54 8.14
N TYR A 323 -11.78 19.61 8.02
CA TYR A 323 -12.01 18.21 8.34
C TYR A 323 -10.91 17.69 9.27
N ARG A 324 -11.27 16.72 10.10
CA ARG A 324 -10.41 16.19 11.18
C ARG A 324 -10.27 14.68 11.16
N GLN A 325 -10.91 14.02 10.20
CA GLN A 325 -10.91 12.58 10.10
C GLN A 325 -10.92 12.13 8.66
N VAL A 326 -10.10 11.11 8.36
CA VAL A 326 -10.00 10.48 7.05
C VAL A 326 -9.97 8.97 7.24
N GLY A 327 -10.50 8.22 6.29
CA GLY A 327 -10.44 6.76 6.37
C GLY A 327 -10.82 6.06 5.08
N LEU A 328 -10.85 4.73 5.17
CA LEU A 328 -11.22 3.85 4.07
C LEU A 328 -12.51 3.12 4.39
N LEU A 329 -13.44 3.16 3.44
CA LEU A 329 -14.74 2.50 3.51
C LEU A 329 -14.84 1.50 2.35
N ILE A 330 -15.17 0.25 2.67
CA ILE A 330 -15.24 -0.85 1.72
C ILE A 330 -16.70 -1.28 1.54
N ASN A 331 -17.10 -1.46 0.29
CA ASN A 331 -18.39 -1.98 -0.13
C ASN A 331 -19.60 -1.23 0.43
N PRO A 332 -19.65 0.12 0.44
CA PRO A 332 -20.87 0.83 0.78
C PRO A 332 -21.94 0.56 -0.28
N MET A 333 -23.20 0.53 0.15
CA MET A 333 -24.34 0.41 -0.75
C MET A 333 -24.84 1.80 -1.14
N SER A 334 -25.18 1.97 -2.40
CA SER A 334 -25.83 3.20 -2.87
C SER A 334 -27.27 3.26 -2.40
N SER A 335 -27.70 4.40 -1.86
CA SER A 335 -29.09 4.64 -1.50
C SER A 335 -30.02 4.70 -2.71
N ASP A 336 -29.49 5.02 -3.90
CA ASP A 336 -30.28 5.14 -5.13
C ASP A 336 -30.50 3.78 -5.83
N THR A 337 -29.63 2.78 -5.58
CA THR A 337 -29.59 1.51 -6.31
C THR A 337 -29.53 0.28 -5.40
N TYR A 338 -30.04 0.38 -4.17
CA TYR A 338 -30.08 -0.77 -3.24
C TYR A 338 -30.74 -2.00 -3.91
N PRO A 339 -30.17 -3.20 -3.75
CA PRO A 339 -29.05 -3.60 -2.89
C PRO A 339 -27.65 -3.59 -3.56
N ALA A 340 -27.41 -2.76 -4.56
CA ALA A 340 -26.14 -2.74 -5.26
C ALA A 340 -25.06 -1.95 -4.50
N PHE A 341 -23.82 -2.41 -4.61
CA PHE A 341 -22.66 -1.64 -4.10
C PHE A 341 -22.52 -0.33 -4.87
N ALA A 342 -22.12 0.72 -4.16
CA ALA A 342 -21.78 1.99 -4.76
C ALA A 342 -20.60 1.82 -5.75
N ASN A 343 -20.69 2.43 -6.93
CA ASN A 343 -19.68 2.33 -7.97
C ASN A 343 -19.32 3.67 -8.64
N GLY A 344 -19.98 4.76 -8.25
CA GLY A 344 -19.65 6.11 -8.72
C GLY A 344 -18.27 6.58 -8.24
N SER A 345 -17.71 7.57 -8.92
CA SER A 345 -16.37 8.11 -8.62
C SER A 345 -16.32 8.90 -7.32
N ILE A 346 -17.38 9.67 -7.04
CA ILE A 346 -17.48 10.48 -5.82
C ILE A 346 -18.93 10.56 -5.38
N TYR A 347 -19.15 10.65 -4.07
CA TYR A 347 -20.46 10.75 -3.45
C TYR A 347 -20.51 11.84 -2.39
N ASP A 348 -21.56 12.65 -2.43
CA ASP A 348 -21.94 13.53 -1.32
C ASP A 348 -22.67 12.70 -0.27
N LEU A 349 -22.14 12.69 0.94
CA LEU A 349 -22.68 11.94 2.09
C LEU A 349 -23.40 12.85 3.09
N SER A 350 -23.52 14.14 2.77
CA SER A 350 -24.31 15.07 3.57
C SER A 350 -25.81 14.89 3.31
N THR A 351 -26.62 15.20 4.31
CA THR A 351 -28.05 15.45 4.12
C THR A 351 -28.18 16.86 3.55
N GLN A 352 -28.78 17.00 2.37
CA GLN A 352 -29.02 18.31 1.78
C GLN A 352 -30.45 18.74 2.04
N ILE A 353 -30.65 19.97 2.49
CA ILE A 353 -31.95 20.56 2.65
C ILE A 353 -32.05 21.88 1.90
N THR A 354 -33.15 22.08 1.17
CA THR A 354 -33.46 23.33 0.53
C THR A 354 -34.42 24.11 1.41
N VAL A 355 -34.08 25.35 1.74
CA VAL A 355 -34.92 26.23 2.56
C VAL A 355 -35.48 27.38 1.74
N ALA A 356 -36.57 27.95 2.20
CA ALA A 356 -37.16 29.13 1.58
C ALA A 356 -36.21 30.33 1.61
N SER A 357 -36.30 31.20 0.61
CA SER A 357 -35.58 32.47 0.61
C SER A 357 -35.96 33.29 1.84
N GLY A 358 -35.04 34.01 2.42
CA GLY A 358 -35.25 34.79 3.63
C GLY A 358 -33.99 35.49 4.12
N PHE A 359 -34.11 36.14 5.27
CA PHE A 359 -33.00 36.82 5.93
C PHE A 359 -32.23 35.84 6.85
N GLY A 360 -31.01 36.21 7.17
CA GLY A 360 -30.08 35.42 7.98
C GLY A 360 -29.31 34.41 7.17
N VAL A 361 -28.20 33.97 7.73
CA VAL A 361 -27.28 33.01 7.14
C VAL A 361 -26.98 31.94 8.19
N TYR A 362 -27.13 30.67 7.83
CA TYR A 362 -26.65 29.58 8.67
C TYR A 362 -25.12 29.56 8.64
N VAL A 363 -24.51 29.38 9.80
CA VAL A 363 -23.04 29.36 9.91
C VAL A 363 -22.51 27.93 9.97
N PRO A 364 -21.36 27.63 9.35
CA PRO A 364 -20.73 26.32 9.50
C PRO A 364 -20.57 25.94 10.98
N ASP A 365 -20.60 24.63 11.25
CA ASP A 365 -20.46 23.99 12.55
C ASP A 365 -21.61 24.26 13.57
N GLU A 366 -22.58 25.12 13.24
CA GLU A 366 -23.73 25.29 14.12
C GLU A 366 -24.67 24.10 14.09
N THR A 367 -25.34 23.85 15.20
CA THR A 367 -26.47 22.92 15.27
C THR A 367 -27.72 23.56 14.71
N VAL A 368 -28.41 22.89 13.80
CA VAL A 368 -29.79 23.24 13.40
C VAL A 368 -30.78 22.28 14.03
N THR A 369 -31.95 22.79 14.37
CA THR A 369 -33.02 22.00 14.97
C THR A 369 -34.37 22.27 14.26
N GLN A 370 -35.21 21.23 14.23
CA GLN A 370 -36.60 21.34 13.83
C GLN A 370 -37.48 20.85 14.96
N THR A 371 -38.48 21.69 15.33
CA THR A 371 -39.43 21.38 16.38
C THR A 371 -40.73 20.91 15.75
N ASP A 372 -41.39 19.94 16.36
CA ASP A 372 -42.73 19.51 15.95
C ASP A 372 -43.77 20.58 16.24
N ILE A 373 -44.41 21.07 15.18
CA ILE A 373 -45.47 22.10 15.24
C ILE A 373 -46.88 21.51 15.07
N ASN A 374 -47.00 20.19 14.89
CA ASN A 374 -48.28 19.52 14.75
C ASN A 374 -48.96 19.37 16.15
N ALA A 375 -49.96 20.19 16.44
CA ALA A 375 -50.65 20.17 17.71
C ALA A 375 -51.35 18.84 18.04
N ALA A 376 -51.57 17.98 17.05
CA ALA A 376 -52.13 16.64 17.24
C ALA A 376 -51.06 15.56 17.48
N SER A 377 -49.77 15.89 17.41
CA SER A 377 -48.70 14.97 17.61
C SER A 377 -48.38 14.78 19.10
N ALA A 378 -47.99 13.58 19.49
CA ALA A 378 -47.47 13.29 20.83
C ALA A 378 -46.14 14.00 21.13
N THR A 379 -45.44 14.45 20.10
CA THR A 379 -44.13 15.16 20.19
C THR A 379 -44.27 16.67 19.97
N PHE A 380 -45.51 17.24 20.02
CA PHE A 380 -45.72 18.67 19.85
C PHE A 380 -44.82 19.50 20.76
N GLY A 381 -44.13 20.45 20.18
CA GLY A 381 -43.16 21.30 20.88
C GLY A 381 -41.81 20.65 21.18
N GLN A 382 -41.62 19.39 20.86
CA GLN A 382 -40.34 18.70 21.03
C GLN A 382 -39.46 18.86 19.78
N VAL A 383 -38.12 18.79 19.98
CA VAL A 383 -37.16 18.72 18.86
C VAL A 383 -37.26 17.35 18.22
N ILE A 384 -37.62 17.31 16.95
CA ILE A 384 -37.79 16.08 16.16
C ILE A 384 -36.64 15.81 15.21
N PHE A 385 -35.82 16.83 14.92
CA PHE A 385 -34.64 16.69 14.06
C PHE A 385 -33.54 17.63 14.54
N THR A 386 -32.30 17.12 14.44
CA THR A 386 -31.06 17.88 14.66
C THR A 386 -30.05 17.57 13.57
N GLY A 387 -29.14 18.51 13.27
CA GLY A 387 -28.01 18.32 12.36
C GLY A 387 -26.95 19.38 12.57
N THR A 388 -25.72 19.10 12.15
CA THR A 388 -24.62 20.07 12.13
C THR A 388 -24.49 20.66 10.73
N VAL A 389 -24.39 21.96 10.61
CA VAL A 389 -24.21 22.65 9.33
C VAL A 389 -22.78 22.42 8.82
N LEU A 390 -22.65 21.81 7.67
CA LEU A 390 -21.39 21.68 6.94
C LEU A 390 -21.13 22.94 6.10
N SER A 391 -22.16 23.38 5.35
CA SER A 391 -22.12 24.59 4.53
C SER A 391 -23.52 25.08 4.22
N PHE A 392 -23.65 26.35 3.92
CA PHE A 392 -24.89 26.98 3.43
C PHE A 392 -24.60 27.79 2.16
N ASN A 393 -25.18 27.39 1.05
CA ASN A 393 -25.11 28.14 -0.19
C ASN A 393 -26.29 29.14 -0.26
N THR A 394 -25.99 30.40 -0.09
CA THR A 394 -26.99 31.47 -0.07
C THR A 394 -27.65 31.72 -1.43
N SER A 395 -27.00 31.39 -2.52
CA SER A 395 -27.52 31.57 -3.88
C SER A 395 -28.59 30.52 -4.23
N THR A 396 -28.39 29.27 -3.77
CA THR A 396 -29.31 28.16 -4.02
C THR A 396 -30.24 27.88 -2.84
N ASN A 397 -30.00 28.51 -1.68
CA ASN A 397 -30.66 28.25 -0.40
C ASN A 397 -30.55 26.76 0.04
N VAL A 398 -29.42 26.09 -0.26
CA VAL A 398 -29.17 24.72 0.13
C VAL A 398 -28.22 24.71 1.32
N ILE A 399 -28.63 23.98 2.38
CA ILE A 399 -27.78 23.65 3.53
C ILE A 399 -27.34 22.21 3.41
N LYS A 400 -26.05 21.95 3.56
CA LYS A 400 -25.49 20.60 3.72
C LYS A 400 -25.31 20.30 5.20
N LEU A 401 -25.84 19.18 5.66
CA LEU A 401 -25.84 18.76 7.06
C LEU A 401 -25.15 17.42 7.26
N ILE A 402 -24.44 17.29 8.36
CA ILE A 402 -23.89 16.04 8.88
C ILE A 402 -24.41 15.81 10.31
N ASN A 403 -24.02 14.68 10.93
CA ASN A 403 -24.44 14.33 12.29
C ASN A 403 -25.96 14.42 12.50
N THR A 404 -26.71 14.07 11.46
CA THR A 404 -28.17 14.21 11.50
C THR A 404 -28.82 13.13 12.37
N SER A 405 -29.83 13.53 13.15
CA SER A 405 -30.65 12.65 13.98
C SER A 405 -32.11 13.09 13.93
N GLY A 406 -33.01 12.12 13.97
CA GLY A 406 -34.45 12.37 13.95
C GLY A 406 -35.06 12.38 12.54
N THR A 407 -36.25 12.90 12.40
CA THR A 407 -37.04 12.90 11.16
C THR A 407 -37.27 14.33 10.67
N ILE A 408 -36.89 14.57 9.41
CA ILE A 408 -37.14 15.87 8.75
C ILE A 408 -38.59 15.96 8.31
N THR A 409 -39.23 17.10 8.61
CA THR A 409 -40.57 17.42 8.14
C THR A 409 -40.51 18.64 7.21
N THR A 410 -40.97 18.50 5.96
CA THR A 410 -41.12 19.60 5.01
C THR A 410 -42.22 20.54 5.45
N SER A 411 -42.17 21.81 5.01
CA SER A 411 -43.07 22.88 5.36
C SER A 411 -43.02 23.35 6.83
N ALA A 412 -42.18 22.74 7.66
CA ALA A 412 -41.86 23.22 9.00
C ALA A 412 -40.56 24.04 8.98
N SER A 413 -40.40 24.91 9.97
CA SER A 413 -39.20 25.74 10.08
C SER A 413 -38.02 24.95 10.64
N ILE A 414 -36.80 25.29 10.18
CA ILE A 414 -35.54 24.84 10.74
C ILE A 414 -34.78 26.04 11.28
N GLN A 415 -34.20 25.92 12.48
CA GLN A 415 -33.54 27.00 13.19
C GLN A 415 -32.10 26.70 13.47
N GLY A 416 -31.19 27.63 13.12
CA GLY A 416 -29.78 27.62 13.55
C GLY A 416 -29.67 28.09 14.99
N GLN A 417 -28.95 27.33 15.80
CA GLN A 417 -28.85 27.59 17.24
C GLN A 417 -27.87 28.71 17.57
N THR A 418 -26.89 28.97 16.71
CA THR A 418 -25.91 30.06 16.88
C THR A 418 -26.30 31.30 16.11
N SER A 419 -26.66 31.14 14.85
CA SER A 419 -27.06 32.25 13.98
C SER A 419 -28.46 32.82 14.32
N GLY A 420 -29.33 32.04 14.98
CA GLY A 420 -30.73 32.36 15.18
C GLY A 420 -31.55 32.34 13.88
N THR A 421 -30.94 32.03 12.76
CA THR A 421 -31.61 32.00 11.45
C THR A 421 -32.69 30.95 11.41
N THR A 422 -33.89 31.36 11.01
CA THR A 422 -35.05 30.48 10.89
C THR A 422 -35.62 30.58 9.49
N ARG A 423 -35.75 29.43 8.78
CA ARG A 423 -36.33 29.38 7.44
C ARG A 423 -37.20 28.12 7.30
N THR A 424 -38.23 28.20 6.46
CA THR A 424 -39.09 27.05 6.14
C THR A 424 -38.33 26.06 5.27
N LEU A 425 -38.38 24.79 5.63
CA LEU A 425 -37.80 23.71 4.85
C LEU A 425 -38.71 23.35 3.68
N LEU A 426 -38.19 23.37 2.45
CA LEU A 426 -38.92 23.10 1.22
C LEU A 426 -38.71 21.66 0.73
N ALA A 427 -37.45 21.16 0.78
CA ALA A 427 -37.08 19.84 0.31
C ALA A 427 -35.91 19.28 1.09
N SER A 428 -35.78 17.97 1.10
CA SER A 428 -34.61 17.27 1.64
C SER A 428 -34.16 16.17 0.71
N THR A 429 -32.85 15.95 0.64
CA THR A 429 -32.21 14.85 -0.08
C THR A 429 -31.31 14.10 0.89
N SER A 430 -31.52 12.80 0.97
CA SER A 430 -30.72 11.91 1.83
C SER A 430 -29.31 11.72 1.29
N PRO A 431 -28.35 11.33 2.14
CA PRO A 431 -27.02 10.93 1.73
C PRO A 431 -27.05 9.85 0.63
N LYS A 432 -26.07 9.86 -0.28
CA LYS A 432 -26.00 8.93 -1.41
C LYS A 432 -25.59 7.52 -1.03
N PHE A 433 -25.02 7.31 0.14
CA PHE A 433 -24.82 5.98 0.69
C PHE A 433 -25.95 5.59 1.62
N MET A 434 -26.36 4.32 1.56
CA MET A 434 -27.20 3.74 2.58
C MET A 434 -26.48 3.82 3.92
N LYS A 435 -27.17 4.41 4.91
CA LYS A 435 -26.60 4.68 6.24
C LYS A 435 -26.08 3.38 6.88
N PHE A 436 -24.84 3.41 7.35
CA PHE A 436 -24.12 2.27 7.98
C PHE A 436 -23.89 1.06 7.06
N SER A 437 -23.97 1.21 5.75
CA SER A 437 -23.60 0.16 4.80
C SER A 437 -22.08 0.12 4.57
N GLY A 438 -21.59 -1.05 4.18
CA GLY A 438 -20.15 -1.30 4.06
C GLY A 438 -19.45 -1.42 5.40
N TYR A 439 -18.13 -1.44 5.37
CA TYR A 439 -17.32 -1.47 6.59
C TYR A 439 -16.11 -0.53 6.47
N ILE A 440 -15.81 0.13 7.58
CA ILE A 440 -14.64 1.00 7.67
C ILE A 440 -13.42 0.13 8.00
N SER A 441 -12.46 0.09 7.08
CA SER A 441 -11.22 -0.69 7.25
C SER A 441 -10.10 0.11 7.91
N TYR A 442 -10.14 1.44 7.78
CA TYR A 442 -9.13 2.33 8.34
C TYR A 442 -9.74 3.66 8.76
N ILE A 443 -9.32 4.18 9.90
CA ILE A 443 -9.67 5.53 10.40
C ILE A 443 -8.41 6.20 10.92
N GLN A 444 -8.22 7.45 10.54
CA GLN A 444 -7.20 8.32 11.12
C GLN A 444 -7.85 9.61 11.61
N ASN A 445 -7.71 9.88 12.91
CA ASN A 445 -7.98 11.19 13.49
C ASN A 445 -6.77 12.09 13.29
N ARG A 446 -7.00 13.34 13.04
CA ARG A 446 -5.93 14.32 12.76
C ARG A 446 -6.32 15.70 13.24
N SER A 447 -5.34 16.59 13.36
CA SER A 447 -5.58 18.02 13.54
C SER A 447 -6.41 18.55 12.40
N ALA A 448 -7.09 19.67 12.62
CA ALA A 448 -7.89 20.32 11.61
C ALA A 448 -7.08 20.56 10.32
N VAL A 449 -7.65 20.21 9.21
CA VAL A 449 -7.14 20.50 7.87
C VAL A 449 -8.19 21.33 7.14
N GLN A 450 -7.88 22.57 6.85
CA GLN A 450 -8.74 23.44 6.07
C GLN A 450 -8.62 23.12 4.59
N ARG A 451 -9.75 22.91 3.93
CA ARG A 451 -9.82 22.78 2.48
C ARG A 451 -9.85 24.17 1.86
N SER A 452 -8.83 24.52 1.10
CA SER A 452 -8.80 25.80 0.38
C SER A 452 -9.38 25.68 -1.03
N ALA A 453 -9.83 26.80 -1.58
CA ALA A 453 -10.38 26.87 -2.94
C ALA A 453 -9.42 26.45 -4.06
N ASP A 454 -8.10 26.49 -3.80
CA ASP A 454 -7.05 26.16 -4.77
C ASP A 454 -6.20 24.94 -4.32
N GLY A 455 -6.63 24.22 -3.29
CA GLY A 455 -5.88 23.12 -2.69
C GLY A 455 -6.10 21.79 -3.39
N ILE A 456 -5.06 20.94 -3.32
CA ILE A 456 -5.13 19.52 -3.67
C ILE A 456 -4.69 18.73 -2.45
N GLU A 457 -5.56 17.86 -1.94
CA GLU A 457 -5.21 16.97 -0.85
C GLU A 457 -4.91 15.57 -1.39
N GLN A 458 -3.68 15.12 -1.19
CA GLN A 458 -3.28 13.75 -1.53
C GLN A 458 -3.12 12.91 -0.26
N PHE A 459 -3.81 11.79 -0.22
CA PHE A 459 -3.69 10.79 0.84
C PHE A 459 -2.99 9.54 0.33
N LYS A 460 -2.06 9.03 1.16
CA LYS A 460 -1.40 7.74 0.95
C LYS A 460 -1.63 6.90 2.19
N PHE A 461 -2.36 5.80 2.04
CA PHE A 461 -2.64 4.84 3.10
C PHE A 461 -1.77 3.61 2.88
N VAL A 462 -0.96 3.26 3.86
CA VAL A 462 -0.15 2.04 3.84
C VAL A 462 -0.70 1.08 4.87
N LEU A 463 -1.28 -0.01 4.40
CA LEU A 463 -1.85 -1.06 5.26
C LEU A 463 -0.95 -2.29 5.23
N GLY A 464 -0.68 -2.86 6.42
CA GLY A 464 0.13 -4.07 6.60
C GLY A 464 -0.71 -5.28 6.99
N TYR A 465 -0.24 -6.48 6.59
CA TYR A 465 -0.81 -7.79 6.89
C TYR A 465 0.11 -8.59 7.81
#